data_4cd27b36c281359494c5ef636fe9c4f1
#
_entry.id   4cd27b36c281359494c5ef636fe9c4f1
#
_cell.length_a   1.000
_cell.length_b   1.000
_cell.length_c   1.000
_cell.angle_alpha   90.00
_cell.angle_beta   90.00
_cell.angle_gamma   90.00
#
_symmetry.space_group_name_H-M   'P 1'
#
loop_
_entity.id
_entity.type
_entity.pdbx_description
1 polymer ?
#
loop_
_entity_poly.entity_id
_entity_poly.type
_entity_poly.pdbx_seq_one_letter_code
_entity_poly.pdbx_strand_id
1 'polypeptide(L)'
;RIAAIFVLAFGLSYILIQTLQKENVEMQTVYVPAGQRTQVTLADGTMVWVNGKSTLTFPSQFASRTRKVELDGEAYFEVQKDPEKQFIVSTAHQSAIKVLGTKFNVKAYRDSEEITTTLIEGKVHFEFNNTAQKPQYITMAPGQKLIYYSQSGKAELYTTSGEGELAWKDGIIVFKQTSLQDALEILADRYDVEFIVRRNVPDDDLFSGTFTSRSLEQILNYIEASSKIRWRYLNSVQGSK
;
A
#
# COMPACT_ATOMS: atom_id res chain seq x y z
N ARG A 1 32.67 -36.23 39.79
CA ARG A 1 33.15 -34.92 39.34
C ARG A 1 33.25 -34.86 37.80
N ILE A 2 33.76 -35.92 37.15
CA ILE A 2 33.88 -35.96 35.66
C ILE A 2 32.51 -35.95 34.98
N ALA A 3 31.50 -36.66 35.48
CA ALA A 3 30.14 -36.68 34.94
C ALA A 3 29.47 -35.28 34.96
N ALA A 4 29.72 -34.46 35.98
CA ALA A 4 29.22 -33.10 36.07
C ALA A 4 29.76 -32.18 34.99
N ILE A 5 31.05 -32.35 34.62
CA ILE A 5 31.70 -31.58 33.56
C ILE A 5 31.07 -31.91 32.20
N PHE A 6 30.79 -33.17 31.92
CA PHE A 6 30.09 -33.58 30.68
C PHE A 6 28.68 -33.02 30.58
N VAL A 7 27.90 -33.02 31.67
CA VAL A 7 26.55 -32.45 31.70
C VAL A 7 26.59 -30.94 31.44
N LEU A 8 27.53 -30.22 32.05
CA LEU A 8 27.71 -28.80 31.82
C LEU A 8 28.16 -28.50 30.38
N ALA A 9 29.12 -29.28 29.86
CA ALA A 9 29.59 -29.12 28.48
C ALA A 9 28.47 -29.38 27.44
N PHE A 10 27.67 -30.45 27.65
CA PHE A 10 26.50 -30.74 26.80
C PHE A 10 25.42 -29.66 26.91
N GLY A 11 25.13 -29.19 28.13
CA GLY A 11 24.18 -28.08 28.35
C GLY A 11 24.63 -26.77 27.65
N LEU A 12 25.91 -26.42 27.79
CA LEU A 12 26.48 -25.24 27.14
C LEU A 12 26.48 -25.37 25.61
N SER A 13 26.84 -26.55 25.10
CA SER A 13 26.82 -26.87 23.67
C SER A 13 25.40 -26.83 23.10
N TYR A 14 24.41 -27.32 23.80
CA TYR A 14 23.01 -27.27 23.42
C TYR A 14 22.49 -25.82 23.36
N ILE A 15 22.79 -25.04 24.40
CA ILE A 15 22.45 -23.59 24.42
C ILE A 15 23.15 -22.86 23.27
N LEU A 16 24.44 -23.14 23.03
CA LEU A 16 25.20 -22.53 21.96
C LEU A 16 24.62 -22.89 20.58
N ILE A 17 24.23 -24.14 20.35
CA ILE A 17 23.60 -24.57 19.10
C ILE A 17 22.25 -23.87 18.92
N GLN A 18 21.43 -23.76 19.95
CA GLN A 18 20.14 -23.04 19.90
C GLN A 18 20.33 -21.53 19.63
N THR A 19 21.37 -20.90 20.19
CA THR A 19 21.64 -19.48 19.95
C THR A 19 22.28 -19.22 18.58
N LEU A 20 22.99 -20.20 18.02
CA LEU A 20 23.61 -20.12 16.69
C LEU A 20 22.64 -20.55 15.56
N GLN A 21 21.57 -21.25 15.85
CA GLN A 21 20.46 -21.49 14.90
C GLN A 21 19.68 -20.19 14.68
N LYS A 22 20.33 -19.18 14.07
CA LYS A 22 19.60 -18.12 13.40
C LYS A 22 18.78 -18.79 12.29
N GLU A 23 17.48 -18.89 12.46
CA GLU A 23 16.60 -19.24 11.34
C GLU A 23 16.93 -18.27 10.20
N ASN A 24 17.47 -18.80 9.12
CA ASN A 24 17.65 -18.05 7.88
C ASN A 24 16.25 -17.80 7.32
N VAL A 25 15.63 -16.71 7.75
CA VAL A 25 14.34 -16.29 7.26
C VAL A 25 14.53 -15.75 5.86
N GLU A 26 14.01 -16.48 4.87
CA GLU A 26 14.04 -16.07 3.47
C GLU A 26 13.05 -14.95 3.23
N MET A 27 13.49 -13.88 2.56
CA MET A 27 12.62 -12.78 2.14
C MET A 27 11.95 -13.14 0.82
N GLN A 28 10.62 -13.00 0.79
CA GLN A 28 9.79 -13.19 -0.39
C GLN A 28 9.36 -11.83 -0.93
N THR A 29 9.31 -11.70 -2.26
CA THR A 29 8.87 -10.48 -2.92
C THR A 29 7.79 -10.81 -3.93
N VAL A 30 6.66 -10.13 -3.82
CA VAL A 30 5.55 -10.19 -4.77
C VAL A 30 5.49 -8.85 -5.50
N TYR A 31 5.67 -8.88 -6.81
CA TYR A 31 5.45 -7.74 -7.70
C TYR A 31 4.16 -7.92 -8.48
N VAL A 32 3.32 -6.90 -8.52
CA VAL A 32 2.05 -6.88 -9.25
C VAL A 32 2.16 -5.87 -10.40
N PRO A 33 2.09 -6.32 -11.66
CA PRO A 33 2.11 -5.42 -12.82
C PRO A 33 0.93 -4.44 -12.83
N ALA A 34 1.06 -3.37 -13.62
CA ALA A 34 -0.03 -2.43 -13.85
C ALA A 34 -1.31 -3.14 -14.33
N GLY A 35 -2.46 -2.62 -13.97
CA GLY A 35 -3.76 -3.16 -14.33
C GLY A 35 -4.15 -4.47 -13.63
N GLN A 36 -3.24 -5.09 -12.89
CA GLN A 36 -3.47 -6.34 -12.17
C GLN A 36 -3.63 -6.10 -10.67
N ARG A 37 -4.09 -7.11 -9.97
CA ARG A 37 -4.12 -7.17 -8.51
C ARG A 37 -4.00 -8.61 -8.06
N THR A 38 -3.45 -8.82 -6.88
CA THR A 38 -3.31 -10.16 -6.30
C THR A 38 -3.66 -10.15 -4.82
N GLN A 39 -3.91 -11.34 -4.29
CA GLN A 39 -4.10 -11.55 -2.85
C GLN A 39 -3.02 -12.50 -2.37
N VAL A 40 -2.41 -12.17 -1.23
CA VAL A 40 -1.37 -12.95 -0.58
C VAL A 40 -1.80 -13.23 0.85
N THR A 41 -1.62 -14.47 1.32
CA THR A 41 -1.77 -14.82 2.73
C THR A 41 -0.38 -15.01 3.33
N LEU A 42 -0.06 -14.21 4.35
CA LEU A 42 1.21 -14.27 5.06
C LEU A 42 1.24 -15.42 6.06
N ALA A 43 2.44 -15.75 6.58
CA ALA A 43 2.65 -16.87 7.49
C ALA A 43 1.88 -16.78 8.83
N ASP A 44 1.48 -15.57 9.25
CA ASP A 44 0.68 -15.33 10.45
C ASP A 44 -0.84 -15.38 10.19
N GLY A 45 -1.27 -15.66 8.96
CA GLY A 45 -2.67 -15.63 8.53
C GLY A 45 -3.18 -14.24 8.12
N THR A 46 -2.34 -13.21 8.13
CA THR A 46 -2.67 -11.88 7.59
C THR A 46 -2.97 -11.99 6.11
N MET A 47 -4.10 -11.41 5.66
CA MET A 47 -4.45 -11.33 4.24
C MET A 47 -4.08 -9.95 3.71
N VAL A 48 -3.43 -9.91 2.55
CA VAL A 48 -2.98 -8.69 1.88
C VAL A 48 -3.46 -8.70 0.44
N TRP A 49 -4.26 -7.73 0.03
CA TRP A 49 -4.54 -7.44 -1.37
C TRP A 49 -3.53 -6.42 -1.85
N VAL A 50 -2.86 -6.70 -2.95
CA VAL A 50 -1.81 -5.85 -3.52
C VAL A 50 -2.30 -5.32 -4.86
N ASN A 51 -2.30 -4.01 -5.04
CA ASN A 51 -2.75 -3.32 -6.24
C ASN A 51 -1.68 -3.33 -7.34
N GLY A 52 -2.03 -2.84 -8.53
CA GLY A 52 -1.11 -2.71 -9.65
C GLY A 52 0.10 -1.82 -9.37
N LYS A 53 1.21 -2.05 -10.09
CA LYS A 53 2.50 -1.33 -9.93
C LYS A 53 3.08 -1.41 -8.51
N SER A 54 2.72 -2.43 -7.73
CA SER A 54 3.10 -2.53 -6.32
C SER A 54 4.03 -3.69 -6.07
N THR A 55 4.92 -3.50 -5.11
CA THR A 55 5.84 -4.52 -4.60
C THR A 55 5.64 -4.70 -3.11
N LEU A 56 5.34 -5.92 -2.69
CA LEU A 56 5.26 -6.32 -1.28
C LEU A 56 6.40 -7.29 -0.97
N THR A 57 7.25 -6.92 0.00
CA THR A 57 8.35 -7.77 0.48
C THR A 57 8.10 -8.16 1.93
N PHE A 58 8.18 -9.45 2.23
CA PHE A 58 7.89 -10.02 3.54
C PHE A 58 8.72 -11.27 3.80
N PRO A 59 8.98 -11.62 5.06
CA PRO A 59 9.70 -12.83 5.40
C PRO A 59 8.82 -14.08 5.25
N SER A 60 9.40 -15.21 4.86
CA SER A 60 8.71 -16.51 4.78
C SER A 60 8.09 -16.93 6.12
N GLN A 61 8.68 -16.48 7.23
CA GLN A 61 8.15 -16.62 8.59
C GLN A 61 8.51 -15.40 9.44
N PHE A 62 7.62 -15.04 10.36
CA PHE A 62 7.86 -13.95 11.30
C PHE A 62 8.61 -14.45 12.55
N ALA A 63 9.89 -14.73 12.44
CA ALA A 63 10.72 -15.24 13.55
C ALA A 63 11.06 -14.16 14.60
N SER A 64 11.03 -12.87 14.25
CA SER A 64 11.35 -11.75 15.15
C SER A 64 10.19 -11.40 16.11
N ARG A 65 10.46 -10.48 17.06
CA ARG A 65 9.43 -9.94 17.97
C ARG A 65 8.39 -9.07 17.28
N THR A 66 8.58 -8.77 16.00
CA THR A 66 7.67 -8.00 15.17
C THR A 66 7.37 -8.74 13.86
N ARG A 67 6.25 -8.40 13.23
CA ARG A 67 5.84 -8.87 11.90
C ARG A 67 6.06 -7.73 10.91
N LYS A 68 7.26 -7.65 10.33
CA LYS A 68 7.63 -6.55 9.43
C LYS A 68 7.45 -6.95 7.98
N VAL A 69 6.81 -6.07 7.21
CA VAL A 69 6.72 -6.13 5.75
C VAL A 69 7.13 -4.77 5.16
N GLU A 70 7.52 -4.78 3.88
CA GLU A 70 7.86 -3.56 3.15
C GLU A 70 6.93 -3.42 1.95
N LEU A 71 6.37 -2.22 1.78
CA LEU A 71 5.45 -1.89 0.70
C LEU A 71 6.00 -0.73 -0.13
N ASP A 72 6.05 -0.94 -1.44
CA ASP A 72 6.20 0.09 -2.45
C ASP A 72 4.98 -0.01 -3.37
N GLY A 73 4.02 0.90 -3.26
CA GLY A 73 2.75 0.83 -3.98
C GLY A 73 1.52 0.90 -3.09
N GLU A 74 0.44 0.25 -3.49
CA GLU A 74 -0.83 0.23 -2.76
C GLU A 74 -1.22 -1.18 -2.34
N ALA A 75 -1.61 -1.33 -1.06
CA ALA A 75 -2.11 -2.58 -0.53
C ALA A 75 -3.16 -2.38 0.57
N TYR A 76 -4.13 -3.29 0.60
CA TYR A 76 -5.11 -3.41 1.68
C TYR A 76 -4.75 -4.60 2.56
N PHE A 77 -4.72 -4.38 3.86
CA PHE A 77 -4.31 -5.35 4.87
C PHE A 77 -5.48 -5.72 5.78
N GLU A 78 -5.70 -7.01 5.95
CA GLU A 78 -6.49 -7.58 7.06
C GLU A 78 -5.52 -8.32 7.98
N VAL A 79 -4.97 -7.58 8.94
CA VAL A 79 -3.92 -8.09 9.82
C VAL A 79 -4.51 -8.99 10.89
N GLN A 80 -3.97 -10.21 11.00
CA GLN A 80 -4.32 -11.14 12.06
C GLN A 80 -4.04 -10.53 13.44
N LYS A 81 -5.03 -10.59 14.33
CA LYS A 81 -4.92 -10.01 15.67
C LYS A 81 -3.89 -10.76 16.51
N ASP A 82 -2.88 -10.02 16.95
CA ASP A 82 -1.85 -10.49 17.88
C ASP A 82 -1.35 -9.28 18.72
N PRO A 83 -1.81 -9.16 19.99
CA PRO A 83 -1.43 -8.04 20.85
C PRO A 83 0.04 -8.09 21.30
N GLU A 84 0.68 -9.26 21.25
CA GLU A 84 2.07 -9.45 21.72
C GLU A 84 3.08 -9.18 20.60
N LYS A 85 2.66 -9.26 19.32
CA LYS A 85 3.56 -9.17 18.18
C LYS A 85 3.08 -8.17 17.14
N GLN A 86 3.63 -6.95 17.23
CA GLN A 86 3.25 -5.84 16.39
C GLN A 86 3.50 -6.13 14.90
N PHE A 87 2.52 -5.78 14.04
CA PHE A 87 2.66 -5.80 12.59
C PHE A 87 3.08 -4.41 12.10
N ILE A 88 4.10 -4.35 11.24
CA ILE A 88 4.71 -3.10 10.78
C ILE A 88 4.77 -3.11 9.25
N VAL A 89 4.10 -2.16 8.60
CA VAL A 89 4.28 -1.87 7.18
C VAL A 89 5.26 -0.71 7.05
N SER A 90 6.44 -0.96 6.48
CA SER A 90 7.44 0.07 6.18
C SER A 90 7.26 0.53 4.73
N THR A 91 7.44 1.82 4.48
CA THR A 91 7.36 2.42 3.15
C THR A 91 8.68 3.06 2.73
N ALA A 92 8.81 3.44 1.45
CA ALA A 92 10.03 4.03 0.90
C ALA A 92 10.41 5.39 1.53
N HIS A 93 9.43 6.15 2.04
CA HIS A 93 9.63 7.51 2.57
C HIS A 93 9.88 7.55 4.08
N GLN A 94 10.54 6.52 4.64
CA GLN A 94 10.87 6.42 6.07
C GLN A 94 9.64 6.57 6.99
N SER A 95 8.48 6.16 6.50
CA SER A 95 7.29 6.06 7.31
C SER A 95 6.95 4.60 7.62
N ALA A 96 6.25 4.39 8.72
CA ALA A 96 5.84 3.07 9.17
C ALA A 96 4.43 3.09 9.74
N ILE A 97 3.65 2.11 9.36
CA ILE A 97 2.31 1.88 9.87
C ILE A 97 2.36 0.69 10.82
N LYS A 98 2.06 0.92 12.09
CA LYS A 98 2.15 -0.08 13.17
C LYS A 98 0.77 -0.42 13.70
N VAL A 99 0.46 -1.72 13.74
CA VAL A 99 -0.84 -2.26 14.14
C VAL A 99 -0.72 -3.56 14.95
N LEU A 100 -1.81 -3.97 15.61
CA LEU A 100 -1.88 -5.23 16.37
C LEU A 100 -2.96 -6.21 15.86
N GLY A 101 -3.83 -5.73 14.94
CA GLY A 101 -4.95 -6.49 14.39
C GLY A 101 -5.96 -5.50 13.83
N THR A 102 -5.86 -5.17 12.56
CA THR A 102 -6.41 -3.95 11.98
C THR A 102 -6.70 -4.18 10.52
N LYS A 103 -7.77 -3.57 10.00
CA LYS A 103 -8.08 -3.51 8.57
C LYS A 103 -7.84 -2.10 8.06
N PHE A 104 -6.93 -1.96 7.11
CA PHE A 104 -6.53 -0.64 6.60
C PHE A 104 -5.96 -0.73 5.19
N ASN A 105 -6.04 0.37 4.44
CA ASN A 105 -5.40 0.56 3.14
C ASN A 105 -4.19 1.47 3.29
N VAL A 106 -3.14 1.20 2.52
CA VAL A 106 -1.96 2.04 2.39
C VAL A 106 -1.67 2.26 0.92
N LYS A 107 -1.55 3.52 0.49
CA LYS A 107 -1.04 3.92 -0.83
C LYS A 107 0.26 4.69 -0.60
N ALA A 108 1.40 4.11 -1.00
CA ALA A 108 2.75 4.61 -0.71
C ALA A 108 3.72 4.24 -1.86
N TYR A 109 3.43 4.74 -3.06
CA TYR A 109 4.32 4.57 -4.21
C TYR A 109 5.60 5.39 -4.01
N ARG A 110 6.74 4.83 -4.36
CA ARG A 110 8.07 5.46 -4.16
C ARG A 110 8.24 6.77 -4.92
N ASP A 111 7.63 6.88 -6.08
CA ASP A 111 7.65 8.06 -6.95
C ASP A 111 6.60 9.11 -6.57
N SER A 112 5.68 8.80 -5.64
CA SER A 112 4.72 9.73 -5.07
C SER A 112 5.27 10.39 -3.82
N GLU A 113 5.03 11.69 -3.67
CA GLU A 113 5.34 12.44 -2.45
C GLU A 113 4.32 12.20 -1.34
N GLU A 114 3.16 11.67 -1.70
CA GLU A 114 2.04 11.44 -0.79
C GLU A 114 1.96 9.97 -0.36
N ILE A 115 1.83 9.77 0.94
CA ILE A 115 1.47 8.49 1.55
C ILE A 115 0.10 8.62 2.16
N THR A 116 -0.83 7.81 1.68
CA THR A 116 -2.19 7.78 2.21
C THR A 116 -2.42 6.50 3.00
N THR A 117 -3.01 6.63 4.18
CA THR A 117 -3.44 5.50 5.00
C THR A 117 -4.91 5.68 5.38
N THR A 118 -5.76 4.67 5.09
CA THR A 118 -7.19 4.68 5.43
C THR A 118 -7.49 3.56 6.40
N LEU A 119 -8.04 3.89 7.57
CA LEU A 119 -8.34 2.94 8.63
C LEU A 119 -9.82 2.55 8.63
N ILE A 120 -10.09 1.23 8.51
CA ILE A 120 -11.45 0.67 8.49
C ILE A 120 -11.83 0.09 9.85
N GLU A 121 -10.93 -0.71 10.45
CA GLU A 121 -11.20 -1.38 11.73
C GLU A 121 -9.92 -1.46 12.57
N GLY A 122 -10.04 -1.27 13.88
CA GLY A 122 -8.93 -1.38 14.82
C GLY A 122 -8.25 -0.05 15.12
N LYS A 123 -6.92 -0.04 15.16
CA LYS A 123 -6.10 1.14 15.48
C LYS A 123 -4.83 1.13 14.66
N VAL A 124 -4.46 2.28 14.13
CA VAL A 124 -3.19 2.52 13.43
C VAL A 124 -2.36 3.52 14.21
N HIS A 125 -1.07 3.23 14.37
CA HIS A 125 -0.04 4.19 14.72
C HIS A 125 0.81 4.46 13.49
N PHE A 126 0.65 5.64 12.89
CA PHE A 126 1.43 6.08 11.73
C PHE A 126 2.65 6.84 12.23
N GLU A 127 3.85 6.34 11.93
CA GLU A 127 5.12 6.99 12.29
C GLU A 127 5.77 7.58 11.03
N PHE A 128 6.35 8.77 11.19
CA PHE A 128 7.05 9.49 10.13
C PHE A 128 8.09 10.43 10.73
N ASN A 129 9.02 10.90 9.90
CA ASN A 129 9.95 11.94 10.31
C ASN A 129 9.45 13.32 9.86
N ASN A 130 9.46 14.30 10.76
CA ASN A 130 9.20 15.68 10.37
C ASN A 130 10.39 16.30 9.62
N THR A 131 10.26 17.55 9.17
CA THR A 131 11.32 18.29 8.43
C THR A 131 12.64 18.38 9.20
N ALA A 132 12.62 18.34 10.53
CA ALA A 132 13.81 18.32 11.36
C ALA A 132 14.37 16.89 11.60
N GLN A 133 13.93 15.90 10.83
CA GLN A 133 14.26 14.47 10.96
C GLN A 133 13.95 13.90 12.36
N LYS A 134 12.97 14.49 13.06
CA LYS A 134 12.51 13.98 14.35
C LYS A 134 11.32 13.06 14.14
N PRO A 135 11.30 11.88 14.78
CA PRO A 135 10.19 10.97 14.70
C PRO A 135 8.92 11.58 15.31
N GLN A 136 7.84 11.47 14.60
CA GLN A 136 6.49 11.85 14.98
C GLN A 136 5.57 10.67 14.81
N TYR A 137 4.43 10.67 15.49
CA TYR A 137 3.40 9.67 15.26
C TYR A 137 2.00 10.27 15.34
N ILE A 138 1.10 9.71 14.56
CA ILE A 138 -0.33 10.02 14.61
C ILE A 138 -1.07 8.71 14.85
N THR A 139 -2.00 8.74 15.81
CA THR A 139 -2.89 7.61 16.08
C THR A 139 -4.21 7.84 15.35
N MET A 140 -4.62 6.86 14.55
CA MET A 140 -5.86 6.91 13.78
C MET A 140 -6.94 6.04 14.43
N ALA A 141 -8.19 6.49 14.28
CA ALA A 141 -9.41 5.75 14.61
C ALA A 141 -10.13 5.29 13.32
N PRO A 142 -11.01 4.27 13.40
CA PRO A 142 -11.81 3.83 12.25
C PRO A 142 -12.58 4.98 11.58
N GLY A 143 -12.65 4.95 10.23
CA GLY A 143 -13.26 6.02 9.44
C GLY A 143 -12.37 7.24 9.23
N GLN A 144 -11.08 7.14 9.54
CA GLN A 144 -10.11 8.20 9.28
C GLN A 144 -9.17 7.83 8.12
N LYS A 145 -8.82 8.85 7.34
CA LYS A 145 -7.81 8.84 6.28
C LYS A 145 -6.74 9.86 6.63
N LEU A 146 -5.48 9.44 6.64
CA LEU A 146 -4.31 10.26 6.83
C LEU A 146 -3.60 10.43 5.48
N ILE A 147 -3.22 11.66 5.15
CA ILE A 147 -2.34 11.98 4.03
C ILE A 147 -1.07 12.58 4.62
N TYR A 148 0.06 11.95 4.34
CA TYR A 148 1.38 12.42 4.73
C TYR A 148 2.18 12.85 3.50
N TYR A 149 2.69 14.06 3.51
CA TYR A 149 3.50 14.66 2.46
C TYR A 149 4.98 14.54 2.84
N SER A 150 5.70 13.63 2.20
CA SER A 150 7.08 13.27 2.57
C SER A 150 8.08 14.41 2.44
N GLN A 151 7.91 15.32 1.49
CA GLN A 151 8.80 16.48 1.30
C GLN A 151 8.60 17.54 2.36
N SER A 152 7.35 17.88 2.71
CA SER A 152 7.04 18.92 3.69
C SER A 152 6.99 18.42 5.12
N GLY A 153 6.97 17.08 5.33
CA GLY A 153 6.77 16.48 6.65
C GLY A 153 5.41 16.79 7.28
N LYS A 154 4.46 17.31 6.49
CA LYS A 154 3.10 17.63 6.92
C LYS A 154 2.22 16.38 6.87
N ALA A 155 1.35 16.22 7.84
CA ALA A 155 0.35 15.17 7.86
C ALA A 155 -1.02 15.75 8.13
N GLU A 156 -2.02 15.32 7.36
CA GLU A 156 -3.41 15.78 7.45
C GLU A 156 -4.35 14.61 7.68
N LEU A 157 -5.33 14.80 8.56
CA LEU A 157 -6.29 13.78 8.93
C LEU A 157 -7.71 14.16 8.46
N TYR A 158 -8.35 13.26 7.74
CA TYR A 158 -9.69 13.44 7.18
C TYR A 158 -10.63 12.34 7.67
N THR A 159 -11.93 12.59 7.58
CA THR A 159 -12.96 11.56 7.77
C THR A 159 -13.35 10.98 6.41
N THR A 160 -13.46 9.65 6.32
CA THR A 160 -13.87 8.94 5.09
C THR A 160 -14.75 7.74 5.42
N SER A 161 -15.60 7.33 4.45
CA SER A 161 -16.32 6.05 4.51
C SER A 161 -15.41 4.87 4.12
N GLY A 162 -14.27 5.15 3.48
CA GLY A 162 -13.37 4.13 2.93
C GLY A 162 -13.81 3.53 1.58
N GLU A 163 -15.02 3.82 1.11
CA GLU A 163 -15.56 3.20 -0.12
C GLU A 163 -14.69 3.49 -1.35
N GLY A 164 -14.26 4.75 -1.53
CA GLY A 164 -13.43 5.14 -2.67
C GLY A 164 -12.05 4.50 -2.60
N GLU A 165 -11.45 4.53 -1.41
CA GLU A 165 -10.09 4.04 -1.17
C GLU A 165 -9.98 2.51 -1.24
N LEU A 166 -11.09 1.78 -1.10
CA LEU A 166 -11.12 0.31 -1.11
C LEU A 166 -11.69 -0.30 -2.38
N ALA A 167 -12.37 0.50 -3.20
CA ALA A 167 -13.10 0.04 -4.39
C ALA A 167 -12.20 -0.75 -5.36
N TRP A 168 -10.93 -0.36 -5.45
CA TRP A 168 -9.95 -1.02 -6.31
C TRP A 168 -9.79 -2.52 -6.00
N LYS A 169 -9.88 -2.90 -4.71
CA LYS A 169 -9.77 -4.30 -4.26
C LYS A 169 -10.81 -5.19 -4.93
N ASP A 170 -12.02 -4.68 -5.12
CA ASP A 170 -13.13 -5.38 -5.75
C ASP A 170 -13.21 -5.11 -7.27
N GLY A 171 -12.24 -4.36 -7.83
CA GLY A 171 -12.18 -4.00 -9.24
C GLY A 171 -13.16 -2.92 -9.66
N ILE A 172 -13.66 -2.18 -8.70
CA ILE A 172 -14.57 -1.06 -8.89
C ILE A 172 -13.75 0.22 -8.98
N ILE A 173 -14.11 1.11 -9.91
CA ILE A 173 -13.58 2.46 -10.00
C ILE A 173 -14.65 3.40 -9.45
N VAL A 174 -14.28 4.23 -8.48
CA VAL A 174 -15.16 5.22 -7.88
C VAL A 174 -14.56 6.61 -8.08
N PHE A 175 -15.29 7.45 -8.80
CA PHE A 175 -15.04 8.88 -8.83
C PHE A 175 -16.00 9.56 -7.85
N LYS A 176 -15.48 10.41 -6.97
CA LYS A 176 -16.27 11.17 -5.99
C LYS A 176 -15.75 12.60 -5.97
N GLN A 177 -16.37 13.46 -6.77
CA GLN A 177 -15.87 14.82 -7.03
C GLN A 177 -14.36 14.79 -7.39
N THR A 178 -14.00 13.88 -8.27
CA THR A 178 -12.62 13.59 -8.67
C THR A 178 -12.25 14.54 -9.82
N SER A 179 -11.12 15.20 -9.73
CA SER A 179 -10.59 16.02 -10.81
C SER A 179 -10.29 15.19 -12.07
N LEU A 180 -10.19 15.82 -13.23
CA LEU A 180 -9.79 15.10 -14.44
C LEU A 180 -8.42 14.45 -14.27
N GLN A 181 -7.47 15.17 -13.68
CA GLN A 181 -6.12 14.64 -13.49
C GLN A 181 -6.10 13.40 -12.64
N ASP A 182 -6.79 13.40 -11.49
CA ASP A 182 -6.89 12.24 -10.61
C ASP A 182 -7.65 11.09 -11.28
N ALA A 183 -8.72 11.41 -12.05
CA ALA A 183 -9.48 10.39 -12.79
C ALA A 183 -8.61 9.70 -13.85
N LEU A 184 -7.80 10.47 -14.59
CA LEU A 184 -6.88 9.92 -15.59
C LEU A 184 -5.76 9.10 -14.93
N GLU A 185 -5.24 9.50 -13.76
CA GLU A 185 -4.26 8.73 -13.00
C GLU A 185 -4.84 7.37 -12.56
N ILE A 186 -6.05 7.37 -11.99
CA ILE A 186 -6.76 6.13 -11.62
C ILE A 186 -6.95 5.21 -12.83
N LEU A 187 -7.34 5.77 -13.98
CA LEU A 187 -7.53 5.01 -15.21
C LEU A 187 -6.21 4.49 -15.79
N ALA A 188 -5.13 5.31 -15.76
CA ALA A 188 -3.80 4.91 -16.20
C ALA A 188 -3.30 3.70 -15.42
N ASP A 189 -3.44 3.73 -14.11
CA ASP A 189 -3.03 2.63 -13.22
C ASP A 189 -3.89 1.38 -13.42
N ARG A 190 -5.20 1.57 -13.65
CA ARG A 190 -6.16 0.47 -13.77
C ARG A 190 -6.08 -0.26 -15.11
N TYR A 191 -5.80 0.44 -16.21
CA TYR A 191 -5.83 -0.10 -17.57
C TYR A 191 -4.44 -0.21 -18.21
N ASP A 192 -3.39 0.17 -17.50
CA ASP A 192 -2.00 0.18 -18.00
C ASP A 192 -1.86 1.00 -19.29
N VAL A 193 -2.32 2.24 -19.24
CA VAL A 193 -2.30 3.18 -20.37
C VAL A 193 -1.67 4.49 -19.95
N GLU A 194 -1.13 5.23 -20.93
CA GLU A 194 -0.63 6.58 -20.74
C GLU A 194 -1.59 7.61 -21.35
N PHE A 195 -1.86 8.69 -20.61
CA PHE A 195 -2.68 9.80 -21.08
C PHE A 195 -1.81 11.02 -21.41
N ILE A 196 -1.99 11.59 -22.61
CA ILE A 196 -1.36 12.83 -23.00
C ILE A 196 -2.42 13.92 -23.04
N VAL A 197 -2.40 14.81 -22.06
CA VAL A 197 -3.30 15.97 -21.98
C VAL A 197 -2.73 17.13 -22.79
N ARG A 198 -3.40 17.53 -23.87
CA ARG A 198 -2.89 18.56 -24.80
C ARG A 198 -3.33 19.98 -24.51
N ARG A 199 -4.24 20.21 -23.59
CA ARG A 199 -4.71 21.55 -23.18
C ARG A 199 -4.81 21.58 -21.66
N ASN A 200 -4.59 22.75 -21.07
CA ASN A 200 -4.99 22.98 -19.70
C ASN A 200 -6.50 22.83 -19.63
N VAL A 201 -6.94 21.78 -18.96
CA VAL A 201 -8.35 21.58 -18.60
C VAL A 201 -8.55 22.37 -17.30
N PRO A 202 -9.60 23.20 -17.20
CA PRO A 202 -9.92 23.83 -15.93
C PRO A 202 -10.11 22.79 -14.85
N ASP A 203 -9.56 23.02 -13.65
CA ASP A 203 -9.69 22.13 -12.49
C ASP A 203 -11.14 22.07 -11.97
N ASP A 204 -12.04 22.81 -12.58
CA ASP A 204 -13.44 22.94 -12.14
C ASP A 204 -14.33 21.75 -12.57
N ASP A 205 -13.89 20.92 -13.53
CA ASP A 205 -14.64 19.73 -13.95
C ASP A 205 -14.39 18.57 -12.98
N LEU A 206 -15.34 18.35 -12.10
CA LEU A 206 -15.34 17.24 -11.12
C LEU A 206 -16.25 16.10 -11.58
N PHE A 207 -15.74 14.89 -11.57
CA PHE A 207 -16.45 13.68 -11.99
C PHE A 207 -16.93 12.88 -10.79
N SER A 208 -18.15 12.36 -10.87
CA SER A 208 -18.69 11.45 -9.84
C SER A 208 -19.39 10.28 -10.53
N GLY A 209 -18.99 9.07 -10.18
CA GLY A 209 -19.55 7.86 -10.76
C GLY A 209 -18.91 6.60 -10.21
N THR A 210 -19.62 5.47 -10.31
CA THR A 210 -19.10 4.15 -9.91
C THR A 210 -19.13 3.24 -11.12
N PHE A 211 -18.00 2.64 -11.46
CA PHE A 211 -17.82 1.82 -12.65
C PHE A 211 -17.39 0.42 -12.25
N THR A 212 -18.25 -0.54 -12.49
CA THR A 212 -18.01 -1.96 -12.25
C THR A 212 -17.87 -2.65 -13.59
N SER A 213 -16.75 -3.34 -13.84
CA SER A 213 -16.52 -4.14 -15.06
C SER A 213 -16.72 -3.35 -16.37
N ARG A 214 -16.35 -2.07 -16.41
CA ARG A 214 -16.41 -1.24 -17.62
C ARG A 214 -15.07 -1.26 -18.35
N SER A 215 -15.13 -1.12 -19.70
CA SER A 215 -13.91 -0.87 -20.48
C SER A 215 -13.43 0.58 -20.31
N LEU A 216 -12.16 0.82 -20.62
CA LEU A 216 -11.59 2.17 -20.61
C LEU A 216 -12.42 3.13 -21.47
N GLU A 217 -12.78 2.71 -22.71
CA GLU A 217 -13.56 3.53 -23.64
C GLU A 217 -14.91 3.92 -23.05
N GLN A 218 -15.59 3.02 -22.35
CA GLN A 218 -16.87 3.32 -21.74
C GLN A 218 -16.76 4.41 -20.67
N ILE A 219 -15.67 4.40 -19.89
CA ILE A 219 -15.44 5.42 -18.86
C ILE A 219 -15.00 6.74 -19.50
N LEU A 220 -14.13 6.70 -20.51
CA LEU A 220 -13.73 7.89 -21.25
C LEU A 220 -14.92 8.54 -21.98
N ASN A 221 -15.85 7.74 -22.53
CA ASN A 221 -17.08 8.24 -23.14
C ASN A 221 -17.99 8.90 -22.08
N TYR A 222 -18.03 8.39 -20.85
CA TYR A 222 -18.74 9.05 -19.75
C TYR A 222 -18.12 10.42 -19.44
N ILE A 223 -16.79 10.50 -19.33
CA ILE A 223 -16.05 11.77 -19.13
C ILE A 223 -16.33 12.74 -20.27
N GLU A 224 -16.28 12.28 -21.53
CA GLU A 224 -16.59 13.08 -22.72
C GLU A 224 -18.03 13.59 -22.72
N ALA A 225 -19.02 12.78 -22.35
CA ALA A 225 -20.42 13.16 -22.32
C ALA A 225 -20.74 14.16 -21.19
N SER A 226 -20.00 14.12 -20.09
CA SER A 226 -20.21 14.98 -18.90
C SER A 226 -19.35 16.25 -18.90
N SER A 227 -18.47 16.43 -19.87
CA SER A 227 -17.53 17.57 -19.95
C SER A 227 -17.34 18.05 -21.39
N LYS A 228 -16.49 19.07 -21.58
CA LYS A 228 -16.06 19.54 -22.91
C LYS A 228 -14.81 18.83 -23.43
N ILE A 229 -14.38 17.77 -22.78
CA ILE A 229 -13.18 17.01 -23.11
C ILE A 229 -13.50 16.09 -24.29
N ARG A 230 -12.51 15.86 -25.14
CA ARG A 230 -12.54 14.89 -26.22
C ARG A 230 -11.32 14.01 -26.13
N TRP A 231 -11.48 12.71 -26.33
CA TRP A 231 -10.41 11.76 -26.28
C TRP A 231 -10.26 11.02 -27.63
N ARG A 232 -9.08 10.48 -27.88
CA ARG A 232 -8.80 9.59 -29.01
C ARG A 232 -7.57 8.76 -28.72
N TYR A 233 -7.51 7.58 -29.30
CA TYR A 233 -6.26 6.83 -29.32
C TYR A 233 -5.20 7.54 -30.15
N LEU A 234 -3.97 7.57 -29.63
CA LEU A 234 -2.82 7.89 -30.43
C LEU A 234 -2.33 6.56 -31.04
N ASN A 235 -2.44 6.42 -32.35
CA ASN A 235 -1.79 5.31 -33.02
C ASN A 235 -0.28 5.44 -32.74
N SER A 236 0.34 4.39 -32.23
CA SER A 236 1.80 4.30 -32.13
C SER A 236 2.35 4.60 -33.55
N VAL A 237 3.09 5.69 -33.65
CA VAL A 237 3.80 6.02 -34.89
C VAL A 237 4.69 4.81 -35.19
N GLN A 238 4.38 4.11 -36.29
CA GLN A 238 5.29 3.12 -36.84
C GLN A 238 6.66 3.80 -36.95
N GLY A 239 7.63 3.23 -36.22
CA GLY A 239 9.00 3.72 -36.27
C GLY A 239 9.44 3.83 -37.72
N SER A 240 9.76 5.03 -38.14
CA SER A 240 10.47 5.31 -39.38
C SER A 240 11.78 4.51 -39.36
N LYS A 241 11.96 3.80 -40.43
CA LYS A 241 13.15 3.02 -40.83
C LYS A 241 14.44 3.86 -40.71
#